data_b7b0d9b16f580a44bf9704cefda2d532
#
_entry.id   b7b0d9b16f580a44bf9704cefda2d532
#
_cell.length_a   1.000
_cell.length_b   1.000
_cell.length_c   1.000
_cell.angle_alpha   90.00
_cell.angle_beta   90.00
_cell.angle_gamma   90.00
#
_symmetry.space_group_name_H-M   'P 1'
#
loop_
_entity.id
_entity.type
_entity.pdbx_description
1 polymer ?
#
loop_
_entity_poly.entity_id
_entity_poly.type
_entity_poly.pdbx_seq_one_letter_code
_entity_poly.pdbx_strand_id
1 'polypeptide(L)'
;LLSYTVLKGAFTYAKNHQMIRINPVLTAIRMKKKAVKKAYNQALREGTIKHQKKEYPILSIPQISLLLLKCKETKAEMYIPLLLTLTTGLRISEVIAIKFSDIDWWEGELHVRRQLGRTTSNDGEADNRLCTQEVKTKSHSGERDIPLGDFVIDELIVARHKYETVQKSNPQFQDLDFVCFRENGLPYNRGNLGKSFKELLAD
;
A
#
# COMPACT_ATOMS: atom_id res chain seq x y z
N LEU A 1 15.39 13.35 21.29
CA LEU A 1 14.33 13.16 20.25
C LEU A 1 13.40 14.35 20.15
N LEU A 2 12.97 14.97 21.29
CA LEU A 2 12.09 16.16 21.30
C LEU A 2 12.73 17.37 20.61
N SER A 3 13.97 17.68 20.93
CA SER A 3 14.72 18.83 20.37
C SER A 3 14.83 18.78 18.83
N TYR A 4 14.99 17.59 18.27
CA TYR A 4 15.02 17.41 16.81
C TYR A 4 13.68 17.75 16.15
N THR A 5 12.58 17.28 16.72
CA THR A 5 11.24 17.50 16.16
C THR A 5 10.87 18.98 16.20
N VAL A 6 11.19 19.66 17.32
CA VAL A 6 10.97 21.09 17.49
C VAL A 6 11.80 21.92 16.51
N LEU A 7 13.12 21.67 16.43
CA LEU A 7 14.00 22.38 15.49
C LEU A 7 13.61 22.14 14.02
N LYS A 8 13.28 20.88 13.66
CA LYS A 8 12.80 20.59 12.32
C LYS A 8 11.52 21.36 11.99
N GLY A 9 10.57 21.42 12.93
CA GLY A 9 9.32 22.18 12.78
C GLY A 9 9.57 23.66 12.59
N ALA A 10 10.36 24.28 13.48
CA ALA A 10 10.68 25.69 13.43
C ALA A 10 11.36 26.11 12.11
N PHE A 11 12.36 25.33 11.65
CA PHE A 11 13.04 25.62 10.39
C PHE A 11 12.19 25.28 9.16
N THR A 12 11.23 24.36 9.26
CA THR A 12 10.27 24.13 8.19
C THR A 12 9.31 25.32 8.08
N TYR A 13 8.82 25.84 9.20
CA TYR A 13 8.01 27.05 9.24
C TYR A 13 8.76 28.24 8.61
N ALA A 14 10.00 28.50 9.07
CA ALA A 14 10.83 29.59 8.53
C ALA A 14 11.08 29.46 7.01
N LYS A 15 11.23 28.23 6.49
CA LYS A 15 11.35 27.98 5.05
C LYS A 15 10.04 28.29 4.31
N ASN A 16 8.91 27.84 4.83
CA ASN A 16 7.60 28.04 4.20
C ASN A 16 7.20 29.52 4.16
N HIS A 17 7.64 30.29 5.15
CA HIS A 17 7.46 31.75 5.19
C HIS A 17 8.61 32.52 4.52
N GLN A 18 9.45 31.84 3.70
CA GLN A 18 10.54 32.45 2.92
C GLN A 18 11.62 33.20 3.75
N MET A 19 11.65 32.97 5.07
CA MET A 19 12.69 33.56 5.96
C MET A 19 14.06 32.90 5.72
N ILE A 20 14.07 31.64 5.28
CA ILE A 20 15.29 30.90 4.92
C ILE A 20 15.05 30.09 3.62
N ARG A 21 16.11 29.91 2.83
CA ARG A 21 16.02 29.14 1.57
C ARG A 21 16.03 27.63 1.79
N ILE A 22 16.75 27.16 2.80
CA ILE A 22 16.99 25.72 3.03
C ILE A 22 16.84 25.44 4.53
N ASN A 23 16.18 24.33 4.87
CA ASN A 23 16.11 23.87 6.27
C ASN A 23 17.42 23.17 6.65
N PRO A 24 18.26 23.79 7.54
CA PRO A 24 19.59 23.27 7.87
C PRO A 24 19.52 21.92 8.61
N VAL A 25 18.46 21.67 9.38
CA VAL A 25 18.27 20.41 10.12
C VAL A 25 18.08 19.24 9.16
N LEU A 26 17.29 19.42 8.09
CA LEU A 26 17.09 18.38 7.07
C LEU A 26 18.38 18.14 6.28
N THR A 27 19.13 19.19 5.99
CA THR A 27 20.41 19.08 5.26
C THR A 27 21.45 18.31 6.09
N ALA A 28 21.61 18.65 7.38
CA ALA A 28 22.54 17.97 8.29
C ALA A 28 22.22 16.47 8.43
N ILE A 29 20.92 16.11 8.57
CA ILE A 29 20.52 14.70 8.63
C ILE A 29 20.75 13.97 7.32
N ARG A 30 20.49 14.62 6.19
CA ARG A 30 20.77 14.03 4.88
C ARG A 30 22.25 13.69 4.70
N MET A 31 23.12 14.61 5.15
CA MET A 31 24.57 14.39 5.14
C MET A 31 24.98 13.24 6.07
N LYS A 32 24.47 13.23 7.31
CA LYS A 32 24.73 12.15 8.27
C LYS A 32 24.28 10.79 7.75
N LYS A 33 23.07 10.68 7.21
CA LYS A 33 22.58 9.44 6.61
C LYS A 33 23.42 8.99 5.42
N LYS A 34 23.89 9.92 4.59
CA LYS A 34 24.78 9.63 3.45
C LYS A 34 26.15 9.10 3.92
N ALA A 35 26.74 9.72 4.95
CA ALA A 35 28.01 9.28 5.54
C ALA A 35 27.89 7.88 6.17
N VAL A 36 26.86 7.63 6.98
CA VAL A 36 26.58 6.32 7.58
C VAL A 36 26.38 5.26 6.51
N LYS A 37 25.59 5.53 5.45
CA LYS A 37 25.40 4.59 4.35
C LYS A 37 26.71 4.31 3.59
N LYS A 38 27.55 5.33 3.39
CA LYS A 38 28.88 5.16 2.75
C LYS A 38 29.79 4.27 3.60
N ALA A 39 29.87 4.54 4.91
CA ALA A 39 30.68 3.73 5.84
C ALA A 39 30.20 2.28 5.91
N TYR A 40 28.89 2.04 5.97
CA TYR A 40 28.28 0.72 5.94
C TYR A 40 28.61 -0.05 4.65
N ASN A 41 28.47 0.59 3.49
CA ASN A 41 28.79 -0.03 2.21
C ASN A 41 30.28 -0.32 2.06
N GLN A 42 31.13 0.52 2.65
CA GLN A 42 32.59 0.29 2.66
C GLN A 42 32.93 -0.91 3.55
N ALA A 43 32.39 -1.00 4.75
CA ALA A 43 32.59 -2.12 5.67
C ALA A 43 32.08 -3.46 5.08
N LEU A 44 31.00 -3.43 4.26
CA LEU A 44 30.55 -4.60 3.49
C LEU A 44 31.58 -5.03 2.43
N ARG A 45 32.17 -4.07 1.69
CA ARG A 45 33.20 -4.37 0.67
C ARG A 45 34.48 -4.90 1.28
N GLU A 46 34.86 -4.40 2.44
CA GLU A 46 36.03 -4.82 3.21
C GLU A 46 35.81 -6.14 3.98
N GLY A 47 34.58 -6.69 3.93
CA GLY A 47 34.26 -7.94 4.62
C GLY A 47 34.17 -7.84 6.15
N THR A 48 34.29 -6.60 6.70
CA THR A 48 34.25 -6.33 8.15
C THR A 48 32.88 -6.59 8.74
N ILE A 49 31.83 -6.42 7.92
CA ILE A 49 30.45 -6.76 8.28
C ILE A 49 29.85 -7.64 7.18
N LYS A 50 29.04 -8.63 7.56
CA LYS A 50 28.28 -9.44 6.62
C LYS A 50 26.86 -8.87 6.49
N HIS A 51 26.34 -8.86 5.27
CA HIS A 51 24.94 -8.55 5.05
C HIS A 51 24.10 -9.65 5.71
N GLN A 52 23.48 -9.36 6.85
CA GLN A 52 22.51 -10.30 7.42
C GLN A 52 21.29 -10.32 6.49
N LYS A 53 21.22 -11.35 5.67
CA LYS A 53 20.03 -11.64 4.88
C LYS A 53 18.96 -12.06 5.88
N LYS A 54 17.96 -11.22 6.08
CA LYS A 54 16.82 -11.56 6.92
C LYS A 54 16.03 -12.64 6.19
N GLU A 55 16.13 -13.86 6.66
CA GLU A 55 15.30 -14.95 6.15
C GLU A 55 13.87 -14.73 6.68
N TYR A 56 12.94 -14.65 5.76
CA TYR A 56 11.52 -14.60 6.10
C TYR A 56 10.94 -16.00 5.92
N PRO A 57 10.19 -16.52 6.88
CA PRO A 57 9.54 -17.81 6.73
C PRO A 57 8.58 -17.76 5.53
N ILE A 58 8.67 -18.79 4.70
CA ILE A 58 7.77 -18.98 3.56
C ILE A 58 6.61 -19.86 4.04
N LEU A 59 5.39 -19.39 3.86
CA LEU A 59 4.20 -20.18 4.19
C LEU A 59 4.04 -21.33 3.20
N SER A 60 3.74 -22.50 3.70
CA SER A 60 3.34 -23.65 2.88
C SER A 60 1.92 -23.48 2.35
N ILE A 61 1.55 -24.22 1.30
CA ILE A 61 0.20 -24.16 0.70
C ILE A 61 -0.90 -24.41 1.75
N PRO A 62 -0.82 -25.43 2.63
CA PRO A 62 -1.81 -25.62 3.69
C PRO A 62 -1.93 -24.44 4.65
N GLN A 63 -0.79 -23.80 4.99
CA GLN A 63 -0.80 -22.61 5.86
C GLN A 63 -1.45 -21.42 5.17
N ILE A 64 -1.24 -21.24 3.84
CA ILE A 64 -1.91 -20.21 3.04
C ILE A 64 -3.41 -20.45 3.02
N SER A 65 -3.85 -21.69 2.79
CA SER A 65 -5.27 -22.06 2.77
C SER A 65 -5.93 -21.80 4.12
N LEU A 66 -5.28 -22.18 5.22
CA LEU A 66 -5.77 -21.91 6.57
C LEU A 66 -5.85 -20.41 6.87
N LEU A 67 -4.84 -19.65 6.47
CA LEU A 67 -4.80 -18.19 6.63
C LEU A 67 -5.96 -17.52 5.88
N LEU A 68 -6.23 -17.93 4.64
CA LEU A 68 -7.33 -17.42 3.83
C LEU A 68 -8.69 -17.77 4.47
N LEU A 69 -8.87 -19.00 4.94
CA LEU A 69 -10.09 -19.43 5.61
C LEU A 69 -10.35 -18.60 6.86
N LYS A 70 -9.36 -18.52 7.75
CA LYS A 70 -9.43 -17.70 8.96
C LYS A 70 -9.71 -16.23 8.65
N CYS A 71 -9.07 -15.69 7.61
CA CYS A 71 -9.29 -14.32 7.16
C CYS A 71 -10.75 -14.11 6.70
N LYS A 72 -11.32 -15.05 5.95
CA LYS A 72 -12.70 -14.98 5.47
C LYS A 72 -13.71 -14.98 6.62
N GLU A 73 -13.43 -15.72 7.70
CA GLU A 73 -14.29 -15.84 8.87
C GLU A 73 -14.17 -14.64 9.83
N THR A 74 -12.95 -14.14 10.07
CA THR A 74 -12.71 -13.16 11.15
C THR A 74 -12.49 -11.74 10.65
N LYS A 75 -11.99 -11.56 9.42
CA LYS A 75 -11.61 -10.28 8.81
C LYS A 75 -12.03 -10.23 7.34
N ALA A 76 -13.31 -10.43 7.07
CA ALA A 76 -13.86 -10.57 5.72
C ALA A 76 -13.50 -9.42 4.77
N GLU A 77 -13.30 -8.19 5.28
CA GLU A 77 -12.86 -7.04 4.50
C GLU A 77 -11.43 -7.18 3.97
N MET A 78 -10.62 -8.02 4.62
CA MET A 78 -9.23 -8.25 4.23
C MET A 78 -9.05 -9.43 3.29
N TYR A 79 -10.09 -10.24 3.12
CA TYR A 79 -10.01 -11.49 2.38
C TYR A 79 -9.60 -11.27 0.91
N ILE A 80 -10.30 -10.42 0.17
CA ILE A 80 -9.99 -10.14 -1.24
C ILE A 80 -8.61 -9.50 -1.41
N PRO A 81 -8.21 -8.45 -0.63
CA PRO A 81 -6.83 -7.94 -0.67
C PRO A 81 -5.76 -9.00 -0.42
N LEU A 82 -6.00 -9.89 0.55
CA LEU A 82 -5.05 -10.96 0.88
C LEU A 82 -4.98 -12.01 -0.22
N LEU A 83 -6.14 -12.47 -0.73
CA LEU A 83 -6.23 -13.41 -1.83
C LEU A 83 -5.46 -12.92 -3.06
N LEU A 84 -5.75 -11.69 -3.50
CA LEU A 84 -5.06 -11.09 -4.65
C LEU A 84 -3.55 -10.96 -4.42
N THR A 85 -3.13 -10.53 -3.23
CA THR A 85 -1.69 -10.41 -2.90
C THR A 85 -0.99 -11.77 -2.99
N LEU A 86 -1.60 -12.84 -2.45
CA LEU A 86 -1.01 -14.17 -2.41
C LEU A 86 -0.97 -14.85 -3.78
N THR A 87 -1.99 -14.65 -4.60
CA THR A 87 -2.12 -15.32 -5.90
C THR A 87 -1.39 -14.60 -7.03
N THR A 88 -1.30 -13.28 -6.98
CA THR A 88 -0.74 -12.46 -8.06
C THR A 88 0.64 -11.87 -7.74
N GLY A 89 1.06 -11.87 -6.47
CA GLY A 89 2.29 -11.21 -6.04
C GLY A 89 2.27 -9.68 -6.16
N LEU A 90 1.11 -9.07 -6.32
CA LEU A 90 0.96 -7.62 -6.41
C LEU A 90 1.37 -6.91 -5.12
N ARG A 91 1.90 -5.69 -5.27
CA ARG A 91 2.11 -4.83 -4.11
C ARG A 91 0.77 -4.38 -3.54
N ILE A 92 0.68 -4.24 -2.23
CA ILE A 92 -0.57 -3.82 -1.57
C ILE A 92 -1.14 -2.50 -2.14
N SER A 93 -0.28 -1.57 -2.60
CA SER A 93 -0.71 -0.32 -3.25
C SER A 93 -1.28 -0.52 -4.65
N GLU A 94 -0.91 -1.58 -5.34
CA GLU A 94 -1.49 -2.01 -6.61
C GLU A 94 -2.82 -2.73 -6.34
N VAL A 95 -2.85 -3.67 -5.39
CA VAL A 95 -4.07 -4.42 -5.02
C VAL A 95 -5.23 -3.51 -4.65
N ILE A 96 -5.00 -2.52 -3.77
CA ILE A 96 -6.08 -1.60 -3.37
C ILE A 96 -6.49 -0.61 -4.46
N ALA A 97 -5.75 -0.56 -5.57
CA ALA A 97 -6.03 0.29 -6.73
C ALA A 97 -6.78 -0.44 -7.85
N ILE A 98 -6.96 -1.77 -7.73
CA ILE A 98 -7.66 -2.57 -8.74
C ILE A 98 -9.13 -2.15 -8.80
N LYS A 99 -9.62 -1.97 -10.02
CA LYS A 99 -11.04 -1.75 -10.33
C LYS A 99 -11.63 -2.99 -10.98
N PHE A 100 -12.94 -3.17 -10.87
CA PHE A 100 -13.63 -4.25 -11.56
C PHE A 100 -13.50 -4.14 -13.08
N SER A 101 -13.38 -2.92 -13.60
CA SER A 101 -13.09 -2.62 -15.02
C SER A 101 -11.68 -2.98 -15.48
N ASP A 102 -10.76 -3.33 -14.55
CA ASP A 102 -9.43 -3.83 -14.90
C ASP A 102 -9.41 -5.35 -15.10
N ILE A 103 -10.52 -6.04 -14.87
CA ILE A 103 -10.62 -7.49 -14.98
C ILE A 103 -11.25 -7.85 -16.33
N ASP A 104 -10.51 -8.56 -17.15
CA ASP A 104 -11.08 -9.25 -18.29
C ASP A 104 -11.71 -10.56 -17.79
N TRP A 105 -13.04 -10.54 -17.67
CA TRP A 105 -13.82 -11.66 -17.15
C TRP A 105 -13.88 -12.83 -18.12
N TRP A 106 -13.62 -12.60 -19.40
CA TRP A 106 -13.67 -13.61 -20.44
C TRP A 106 -12.36 -14.37 -20.54
N GLU A 107 -11.25 -13.64 -20.61
CA GLU A 107 -9.91 -14.23 -20.67
C GLU A 107 -9.38 -14.62 -19.28
N GLY A 108 -10.03 -14.18 -18.21
CA GLY A 108 -9.56 -14.40 -16.84
C GLY A 108 -8.26 -13.66 -16.53
N GLU A 109 -8.12 -12.44 -17.01
CA GLU A 109 -6.91 -11.65 -16.84
C GLU A 109 -7.13 -10.37 -16.03
N LEU A 110 -6.14 -9.98 -15.24
CA LEU A 110 -6.09 -8.72 -14.49
C LEU A 110 -5.10 -7.77 -15.13
N HIS A 111 -5.57 -6.61 -15.57
CA HIS A 111 -4.75 -5.53 -16.09
C HIS A 111 -4.27 -4.60 -14.98
N VAL A 112 -2.99 -4.67 -14.60
CA VAL A 112 -2.39 -3.79 -13.59
C VAL A 112 -1.97 -2.48 -14.24
N ARG A 113 -2.67 -1.38 -13.96
CA ARG A 113 -2.47 -0.08 -14.62
C ARG A 113 -2.15 1.06 -13.67
N ARG A 114 -2.44 0.92 -12.37
CA ARG A 114 -2.32 1.99 -11.38
C ARG A 114 -1.92 1.48 -10.01
N GLN A 115 -1.55 2.42 -9.15
CA GLN A 115 -1.34 2.19 -7.72
C GLN A 115 -1.95 3.34 -6.93
N LEU A 116 -2.37 3.09 -5.70
CA LEU A 116 -2.75 4.15 -4.77
C LEU A 116 -1.53 4.62 -4.00
N GLY A 117 -1.17 5.89 -4.21
CA GLY A 117 -0.08 6.57 -3.52
C GLY A 117 -0.59 7.50 -2.42
N ARG A 118 0.30 7.85 -1.46
CA ARG A 118 0.08 8.95 -0.53
C ARG A 118 0.62 10.22 -1.15
N THR A 119 -0.24 11.18 -1.42
CA THR A 119 0.15 12.55 -1.73
C THR A 119 -0.17 13.45 -0.55
N THR A 120 0.74 14.33 -0.20
CA THR A 120 0.42 15.50 0.60
C THR A 120 -0.15 16.53 -0.37
N SER A 121 -1.41 16.93 -0.19
CA SER A 121 -1.96 18.08 -0.91
C SER A 121 -1.10 19.28 -0.60
N ASN A 122 -0.55 19.90 -1.64
CA ASN A 122 0.22 21.15 -1.53
C ASN A 122 -0.67 22.41 -1.43
N ASP A 123 -1.97 22.21 -1.32
CA ASP A 123 -2.93 23.28 -1.19
C ASP A 123 -2.86 23.81 0.26
N GLY A 124 -2.25 24.98 0.41
CA GLY A 124 -1.82 25.70 1.59
C GLY A 124 -2.76 25.82 2.81
N GLU A 125 -3.74 24.95 2.95
CA GLU A 125 -4.57 24.81 4.14
C GLU A 125 -4.09 23.62 4.99
N ALA A 126 -3.95 23.87 6.28
CA ALA A 126 -3.33 23.02 7.30
C ALA A 126 -4.10 21.74 7.62
N ASP A 127 -4.62 21.03 6.63
CA ASP A 127 -5.20 19.71 6.80
C ASP A 127 -4.29 18.67 6.14
N ASN A 128 -3.37 18.12 6.94
CA ASN A 128 -2.50 17.00 6.61
C ASN A 128 -3.29 15.68 6.36
N ARG A 129 -4.44 15.75 5.70
CA ARG A 129 -5.17 14.58 5.24
C ARG A 129 -4.40 13.98 4.09
N LEU A 130 -3.83 12.84 4.36
CA LEU A 130 -3.19 11.98 3.37
C LEU A 130 -4.25 11.57 2.34
N CYS A 131 -4.35 12.35 1.26
CA CYS A 131 -5.18 12.00 0.13
C CYS A 131 -4.59 10.77 -0.56
N THR A 132 -5.41 9.74 -0.71
CA THR A 132 -5.08 8.58 -1.51
C THR A 132 -5.35 8.97 -2.95
N GLN A 133 -4.31 9.14 -3.76
CA GLN A 133 -4.43 9.47 -5.18
C GLN A 133 -4.08 8.26 -6.04
N GLU A 134 -4.82 8.09 -7.13
CA GLU A 134 -4.44 7.18 -8.21
C GLU A 134 -3.17 7.74 -8.88
N VAL A 135 -2.09 6.97 -8.82
CA VAL A 135 -0.82 7.30 -9.46
C VAL A 135 -0.56 6.27 -10.53
N LYS A 136 -0.29 6.72 -11.76
CA LYS A 136 0.18 5.82 -12.82
C LYS A 136 1.45 5.12 -12.35
N THR A 137 1.62 3.87 -12.76
CA THR A 137 2.86 3.13 -12.51
C THR A 137 4.05 3.92 -13.05
N LYS A 138 5.14 4.03 -12.27
CA LYS A 138 6.30 4.90 -12.58
C LYS A 138 7.10 4.49 -13.82
N SER A 139 6.80 3.36 -14.43
CA SER A 139 7.51 2.84 -15.61
C SER A 139 6.58 1.96 -16.44
N HIS A 140 6.85 1.83 -17.74
CA HIS A 140 6.18 0.87 -18.62
C HIS A 140 6.19 -0.58 -18.09
N SER A 141 7.23 -0.96 -17.33
CA SER A 141 7.30 -2.26 -16.65
C SER A 141 6.33 -2.41 -15.46
N GLY A 142 5.60 -1.38 -15.12
CA GLY A 142 4.55 -1.42 -14.08
C GLY A 142 3.18 -1.80 -14.63
N GLU A 143 2.93 -1.59 -15.92
CA GLU A 143 1.73 -2.03 -16.60
C GLU A 143 1.95 -3.47 -17.07
N ARG A 144 1.10 -4.36 -16.64
CA ARG A 144 1.20 -5.80 -16.95
C ARG A 144 -0.14 -6.48 -16.80
N ASP A 145 -0.31 -7.55 -17.53
CA ASP A 145 -1.45 -8.44 -17.45
C ASP A 145 -1.06 -9.67 -16.65
N ILE A 146 -1.95 -10.14 -15.79
CA ILE A 146 -1.72 -11.26 -14.88
C ILE A 146 -2.89 -12.22 -15.04
N PRO A 147 -2.66 -13.47 -15.43
CA PRO A 147 -3.72 -14.48 -15.48
C PRO A 147 -4.21 -14.78 -14.06
N LEU A 148 -5.52 -14.87 -13.90
CA LEU A 148 -6.21 -15.21 -12.67
C LEU A 148 -6.70 -16.67 -12.77
N GLY A 149 -6.49 -17.45 -11.73
CA GLY A 149 -7.10 -18.79 -11.66
C GLY A 149 -8.61 -18.71 -11.40
N ASP A 150 -9.35 -19.73 -11.84
CA ASP A 150 -10.81 -19.82 -11.75
C ASP A 150 -11.34 -19.51 -10.33
N PHE A 151 -10.71 -20.09 -9.31
CA PHE A 151 -11.05 -19.81 -7.91
C PHE A 151 -10.99 -18.32 -7.56
N VAL A 152 -10.01 -17.57 -8.10
CA VAL A 152 -9.88 -16.13 -7.86
C VAL A 152 -11.00 -15.36 -8.57
N ILE A 153 -11.33 -15.76 -9.79
CA ILE A 153 -12.44 -15.21 -10.56
C ILE A 153 -13.76 -15.40 -9.83
N ASP A 154 -14.04 -16.60 -9.33
CA ASP A 154 -15.25 -16.88 -8.55
C ASP A 154 -15.38 -15.99 -7.32
N GLU A 155 -14.31 -15.80 -6.55
CA GLU A 155 -14.31 -14.91 -5.38
C GLU A 155 -14.45 -13.43 -5.77
N LEU A 156 -13.93 -13.04 -6.93
CA LEU A 156 -14.12 -11.68 -7.47
C LEU A 156 -15.56 -11.43 -7.96
N ILE A 157 -16.23 -12.43 -8.49
CA ILE A 157 -17.66 -12.37 -8.82
C ILE A 157 -18.49 -12.14 -7.55
N VAL A 158 -18.19 -12.88 -6.47
CA VAL A 158 -18.84 -12.68 -5.17
C VAL A 158 -18.58 -11.27 -4.64
N ALA A 159 -17.34 -10.79 -4.76
CA ALA A 159 -16.99 -9.41 -4.37
C ALA A 159 -17.76 -8.36 -5.19
N ARG A 160 -17.97 -8.59 -6.47
CA ARG A 160 -18.76 -7.72 -7.35
C ARG A 160 -20.23 -7.66 -6.93
N HIS A 161 -20.84 -8.79 -6.64
CA HIS A 161 -22.22 -8.82 -6.13
C HIS A 161 -22.35 -8.07 -4.79
N LYS A 162 -21.35 -8.22 -3.90
CA LYS A 162 -21.30 -7.44 -2.66
C LYS A 162 -21.20 -5.93 -2.94
N TYR A 163 -20.36 -5.51 -3.90
CA TYR A 163 -20.23 -4.11 -4.31
C TYR A 163 -21.59 -3.54 -4.75
N GLU A 164 -22.27 -4.22 -5.65
CA GLU A 164 -23.58 -3.80 -6.18
C GLU A 164 -24.66 -3.75 -5.08
N THR A 165 -24.61 -4.67 -4.12
CA THR A 165 -25.54 -4.70 -2.97
C THR A 165 -25.31 -3.50 -2.06
N VAL A 166 -24.05 -3.22 -1.71
CA VAL A 166 -23.69 -2.07 -0.86
C VAL A 166 -24.03 -0.75 -1.56
N GLN A 167 -23.72 -0.65 -2.86
CA GLN A 167 -24.04 0.51 -3.67
C GLN A 167 -25.54 0.84 -3.64
N LYS A 168 -26.40 -0.18 -3.79
CA LYS A 168 -27.87 0.00 -3.76
C LYS A 168 -28.41 0.36 -2.38
N SER A 169 -27.75 -0.10 -1.31
CA SER A 169 -28.21 0.09 0.07
C SER A 169 -27.70 1.37 0.73
N ASN A 170 -26.64 1.99 0.20
CA ASN A 170 -25.99 3.16 0.80
C ASN A 170 -26.12 4.40 -0.10
N PRO A 171 -26.99 5.38 0.21
CA PRO A 171 -27.15 6.60 -0.57
C PRO A 171 -25.89 7.48 -0.66
N GLN A 172 -24.93 7.30 0.24
CA GLN A 172 -23.65 8.04 0.25
C GLN A 172 -22.51 7.26 -0.43
N PHE A 173 -22.84 6.15 -1.09
CA PHE A 173 -21.85 5.33 -1.77
C PHE A 173 -21.25 6.09 -2.96
N GLN A 174 -19.92 6.12 -3.02
CA GLN A 174 -19.18 6.67 -4.15
C GLN A 174 -18.83 5.53 -5.12
N ASP A 175 -19.43 5.55 -6.29
CA ASP A 175 -19.18 4.57 -7.34
C ASP A 175 -17.83 4.83 -8.03
N LEU A 176 -16.75 4.30 -7.44
CA LEU A 176 -15.40 4.44 -7.94
C LEU A 176 -14.85 3.14 -8.54
N ASP A 177 -15.67 2.09 -8.58
CA ASP A 177 -15.39 0.79 -9.22
C ASP A 177 -14.25 -0.02 -8.56
N PHE A 178 -13.80 0.32 -7.34
CA PHE A 178 -12.72 -0.41 -6.68
C PHE A 178 -13.15 -1.81 -6.21
N VAL A 179 -12.30 -2.83 -6.48
CA VAL A 179 -12.49 -4.19 -5.97
C VAL A 179 -12.33 -4.23 -4.45
N CYS A 180 -11.35 -3.51 -3.93
CA CYS A 180 -11.06 -3.41 -2.49
C CYS A 180 -11.67 -2.13 -1.92
N PHE A 181 -12.97 -2.14 -1.63
CA PHE A 181 -13.77 -0.97 -1.25
C PHE A 181 -14.28 -1.05 0.21
N ARG A 182 -14.54 0.12 0.77
CA ARG A 182 -15.24 0.32 2.05
C ARG A 182 -16.73 0.52 1.82
N GLU A 183 -17.54 0.47 2.87
CA GLU A 183 -19.00 0.67 2.82
C GLU A 183 -19.44 1.95 2.11
N ASN A 184 -18.60 2.96 2.05
CA ASN A 184 -18.85 4.21 1.33
C ASN A 184 -18.29 4.23 -0.11
N GLY A 185 -17.82 3.10 -0.65
CA GLY A 185 -17.27 2.97 -2.00
C GLY A 185 -15.82 3.42 -2.16
N LEU A 186 -15.23 4.08 -1.17
CA LEU A 186 -13.81 4.48 -1.22
C LEU A 186 -12.88 3.26 -1.07
N PRO A 187 -11.68 3.28 -1.65
CA PRO A 187 -10.74 2.20 -1.52
C PRO A 187 -10.24 2.02 -0.08
N TYR A 188 -9.76 0.83 0.25
CA TYR A 188 -9.15 0.57 1.55
C TYR A 188 -7.90 1.41 1.79
N ASN A 189 -7.67 1.76 3.06
CA ASN A 189 -6.44 2.43 3.47
C ASN A 189 -5.35 1.37 3.72
N ARG A 190 -4.20 1.52 3.06
CA ARG A 190 -3.03 0.64 3.24
C ARG A 190 -2.62 0.45 4.71
N GLY A 191 -2.71 1.52 5.51
CA GLY A 191 -2.32 1.47 6.93
C GLY A 191 -3.26 0.59 7.75
N ASN A 192 -4.55 0.65 7.47
CA ASN A 192 -5.56 -0.16 8.16
C ASN A 192 -5.42 -1.64 7.77
N LEU A 193 -5.25 -1.96 6.48
CA LEU A 193 -4.99 -3.33 6.05
C LEU A 193 -3.75 -3.93 6.71
N GLY A 194 -2.68 -3.13 6.85
CA GLY A 194 -1.46 -3.59 7.54
C GLY A 194 -1.65 -3.85 9.04
N LYS A 195 -2.58 -3.15 9.70
CA LYS A 195 -2.96 -3.43 11.10
C LYS A 195 -3.79 -4.71 11.18
N SER A 196 -4.86 -4.82 10.37
CA SER A 196 -5.72 -6.01 10.33
C SER A 196 -4.93 -7.28 10.00
N PHE A 197 -3.92 -7.19 9.13
CA PHE A 197 -3.04 -8.34 8.83
C PHE A 197 -2.20 -8.76 10.03
N LYS A 198 -1.66 -7.81 10.79
CA LYS A 198 -0.89 -8.14 12.01
C LYS A 198 -1.77 -8.77 13.09
N GLU A 199 -2.99 -8.29 13.23
CA GLU A 199 -3.98 -8.87 14.14
C GLU A 199 -4.35 -10.30 13.73
N LEU A 200 -4.60 -10.53 12.41
CA LEU A 200 -4.89 -11.86 11.87
C LEU A 200 -3.77 -12.89 12.12
N LEU A 201 -2.50 -12.44 12.15
CA LEU A 201 -1.35 -13.31 12.41
C LEU A 201 -1.07 -13.52 13.91
N ALA A 202 -1.65 -12.69 14.79
CA ALA A 202 -1.45 -12.79 16.23
C ALA A 202 -2.44 -13.75 16.90
N ASP A 203 -3.59 -13.97 16.26
CA ASP A 203 -4.65 -14.93 16.66
C ASP A 203 -4.35 -16.35 16.13
#